data_9277a974aa04b003262daa3ca804478d
#
_entry.id   9277a974aa04b003262daa3ca804478d
#
_cell.length_a   1.000
_cell.length_b   1.000
_cell.length_c   1.000
_cell.angle_alpha   90.00
_cell.angle_beta   90.00
_cell.angle_gamma   90.00
#
_symmetry.space_group_name_H-M   'P 1'
#
loop_
_entity.id
_entity.type
_entity.pdbx_description
1 polymer ?
#
loop_
_entity_poly.entity_id
_entity_poly.type
_entity_poly.pdbx_seq_one_letter_code
_entity_poly.pdbx_strand_id
1 'polypeptide(L)'
;MLGRIHFLNTGHSDCIILESQGKIAMVDAAEDTDFPPEKPHLNLKGYEDEVIRYLLKNFSNADGKVNIEFVLGTHAHSDHIGGFDTVINHPDIHVKTAYLKPYHEENICLYERKSWDNVEVYTQMLNAIKENHVELIESFDGQTTQLGDFEIQFLNGTYRKRKFKYGENVHSVVALVKIGKYKSVLAGDLNYKDGDEKRLGKKIGKVDLLKVGHHGYVGSSSAFWIKSLMPTYAIVCNWAKAIYPDVKFKLEHISKSKIIATADVNGIITEFSENGIEIKTNIM
;
A
#
# COMPACT_ATOMS: atom_id res chain seq x y z
N MET A 1 11.94 -14.12 -15.89
CA MET A 1 11.11 -13.19 -15.09
C MET A 1 11.88 -12.88 -13.81
N LEU A 2 11.94 -11.60 -13.41
CA LEU A 2 12.63 -11.18 -12.20
C LEU A 2 11.67 -11.16 -10.99
N GLY A 3 10.47 -10.62 -11.19
CA GLY A 3 9.45 -10.56 -10.12
C GLY A 3 8.15 -9.93 -10.61
N ARG A 4 7.16 -9.90 -9.71
CA ARG A 4 5.81 -9.39 -9.96
C ARG A 4 5.36 -8.45 -8.84
N ILE A 5 4.55 -7.47 -9.19
CA ILE A 5 3.76 -6.69 -8.24
C ILE A 5 2.30 -6.89 -8.60
N HIS A 6 1.53 -7.44 -7.66
CA HIS A 6 0.09 -7.67 -7.78
C HIS A 6 -0.64 -6.54 -7.09
N PHE A 7 -1.57 -5.89 -7.77
CA PHE A 7 -2.48 -4.89 -7.25
C PHE A 7 -3.88 -5.49 -7.29
N LEU A 8 -4.44 -5.86 -6.16
CA LEU A 8 -5.73 -6.53 -6.11
C LEU A 8 -6.88 -5.56 -6.39
N ASN A 9 -8.00 -6.09 -6.86
CA ASN A 9 -9.24 -5.33 -6.97
C ASN A 9 -9.97 -5.34 -5.63
N THR A 10 -9.64 -4.40 -4.79
CA THR A 10 -10.23 -4.18 -3.48
C THR A 10 -11.01 -2.85 -3.43
N GLY A 11 -11.65 -2.49 -4.56
CA GLY A 11 -12.41 -1.24 -4.67
C GLY A 11 -11.50 -0.01 -4.56
N HIS A 12 -11.71 0.81 -3.55
CA HIS A 12 -10.92 2.02 -3.27
C HIS A 12 -9.90 1.84 -2.15
N SER A 13 -9.50 0.61 -1.88
CA SER A 13 -8.49 0.27 -0.86
C SER A 13 -7.22 -0.33 -1.47
N ASP A 14 -6.15 -0.36 -0.70
CA ASP A 14 -4.87 -0.90 -1.14
C ASP A 14 -4.65 -2.32 -0.64
N CYS A 15 -4.39 -3.25 -1.54
CA CYS A 15 -3.81 -4.54 -1.24
C CYS A 15 -2.81 -4.89 -2.34
N ILE A 16 -1.52 -4.89 -1.99
CA ILE A 16 -0.43 -5.05 -2.96
C ILE A 16 0.46 -6.21 -2.51
N ILE A 17 0.76 -7.14 -3.41
CA ILE A 17 1.64 -8.27 -3.13
C ILE A 17 2.88 -8.18 -4.02
N LEU A 18 4.05 -8.26 -3.42
CA LEU A 18 5.33 -8.39 -4.10
C LEU A 18 5.71 -9.86 -4.16
N GLU A 19 6.06 -10.35 -5.34
CA GLU A 19 6.45 -11.75 -5.57
C GLU A 19 7.77 -11.83 -6.33
N SER A 20 8.77 -12.50 -5.77
CA SER A 20 10.02 -12.82 -6.47
C SER A 20 10.68 -14.07 -5.92
N GLN A 21 11.14 -14.97 -6.80
CA GLN A 21 11.83 -16.21 -6.44
C GLN A 21 11.05 -17.08 -5.43
N GLY A 22 9.72 -17.17 -5.59
CA GLY A 22 8.84 -17.94 -4.70
C GLY A 22 8.63 -17.33 -3.30
N LYS A 23 9.12 -16.11 -3.07
CA LYS A 23 8.89 -15.34 -1.84
C LYS A 23 7.85 -14.26 -2.09
N ILE A 24 7.03 -13.98 -1.08
CA ILE A 24 6.06 -12.90 -1.13
C ILE A 24 6.16 -11.97 0.08
N ALA A 25 5.74 -10.73 -0.14
CA ALA A 25 5.49 -9.73 0.89
C ALA A 25 4.23 -8.94 0.56
N MET A 26 3.59 -8.34 1.56
CA MET A 26 2.39 -7.52 1.35
C MET A 26 2.64 -6.07 1.74
N VAL A 27 2.04 -5.16 1.00
CA VAL A 27 1.92 -3.74 1.32
C VAL A 27 0.44 -3.41 1.33
N ASP A 28 -0.06 -3.12 2.52
CA ASP A 28 -1.48 -2.97 2.84
C ASP A 28 -2.33 -4.23 2.55
N ALA A 29 -3.51 -4.35 3.16
CA ALA A 29 -4.35 -5.55 3.14
C ALA A 29 -5.84 -5.25 2.88
N ALA A 30 -6.15 -4.07 2.35
CA ALA A 30 -7.49 -3.59 2.02
C ALA A 30 -8.38 -3.21 3.23
N GLU A 31 -9.64 -2.88 2.90
CA GLU A 31 -10.67 -2.44 3.83
C GLU A 31 -11.09 -3.58 4.75
N ASP A 32 -11.31 -3.24 6.01
CA ASP A 32 -11.85 -4.10 7.06
C ASP A 32 -13.33 -4.45 6.80
N THR A 33 -13.76 -5.57 7.32
CA THR A 33 -15.18 -5.97 7.37
C THR A 33 -15.84 -5.44 8.66
N ASP A 34 -15.07 -5.35 9.72
CA ASP A 34 -15.53 -4.89 11.02
C ASP A 34 -15.49 -3.36 11.12
N PHE A 35 -16.46 -2.79 11.81
CA PHE A 35 -16.51 -1.36 12.08
C PHE A 35 -17.12 -1.08 13.45
N PRO A 36 -16.73 0.02 14.12
CA PRO A 36 -17.31 0.37 15.42
C PRO A 36 -18.82 0.66 15.31
N PRO A 37 -19.69 0.03 16.13
CA PRO A 37 -21.14 0.22 16.06
C PRO A 37 -21.58 1.69 16.20
N GLU A 38 -20.81 2.52 16.89
CA GLU A 38 -21.06 3.96 17.04
C GLU A 38 -20.68 4.77 15.79
N LYS A 39 -20.00 4.16 14.82
CA LYS A 39 -19.59 4.77 13.55
C LYS A 39 -20.21 4.04 12.35
N PRO A 40 -21.55 3.94 12.23
CA PRO A 40 -22.21 3.11 11.21
C PRO A 40 -21.97 3.59 9.76
N HIS A 41 -21.43 4.78 9.56
CA HIS A 41 -21.02 5.28 8.25
C HIS A 41 -19.75 4.59 7.72
N LEU A 42 -19.01 3.86 8.57
CA LEU A 42 -17.86 3.03 8.21
C LEU A 42 -18.25 1.59 7.82
N ASN A 43 -19.55 1.28 7.75
CA ASN A 43 -20.01 0.01 7.19
C ASN A 43 -19.76 0.00 5.68
N LEU A 44 -18.49 -0.12 5.31
CA LEU A 44 -18.03 -0.23 3.94
C LEU A 44 -17.89 -1.71 3.55
N LYS A 45 -17.64 -1.97 2.28
CA LYS A 45 -17.35 -3.34 1.84
C LYS A 45 -15.93 -3.71 2.24
N GLY A 46 -15.77 -4.65 3.16
CA GLY A 46 -14.49 -5.30 3.44
C GLY A 46 -14.07 -6.28 2.32
N TYR A 47 -12.79 -6.58 2.25
CA TYR A 47 -12.21 -7.44 1.21
C TYR A 47 -11.34 -8.56 1.75
N GLU A 48 -11.39 -8.84 3.03
CA GLU A 48 -10.56 -9.83 3.72
C GLU A 48 -10.69 -11.22 3.11
N ASP A 49 -11.93 -11.69 2.85
CA ASP A 49 -12.19 -12.98 2.22
C ASP A 49 -11.58 -13.07 0.82
N GLU A 50 -11.67 -12.01 0.03
CA GLU A 50 -11.09 -11.94 -1.30
C GLU A 50 -9.56 -11.99 -1.24
N VAL A 51 -8.95 -11.29 -0.29
CA VAL A 51 -7.50 -11.27 -0.06
C VAL A 51 -7.01 -12.65 0.37
N ILE A 52 -7.64 -13.28 1.38
CA ILE A 52 -7.31 -14.62 1.85
C ILE A 52 -7.42 -15.63 0.70
N ARG A 53 -8.52 -15.62 -0.02
CA ARG A 53 -8.74 -16.53 -1.16
C ARG A 53 -7.67 -16.35 -2.23
N TYR A 54 -7.27 -15.11 -2.52
CA TYR A 54 -6.21 -14.83 -3.48
C TYR A 54 -4.86 -15.35 -3.02
N LEU A 55 -4.50 -15.15 -1.74
CA LEU A 55 -3.26 -15.64 -1.15
C LEU A 55 -3.19 -17.17 -1.20
N LEU A 56 -4.21 -17.85 -0.70
CA LEU A 56 -4.25 -19.32 -0.68
C LEU A 56 -4.23 -19.92 -2.09
N LYS A 57 -4.97 -19.35 -3.03
CA LYS A 57 -5.02 -19.85 -4.43
C LYS A 57 -3.68 -19.72 -5.15
N ASN A 58 -2.95 -18.63 -4.92
CA ASN A 58 -1.80 -18.30 -5.76
C ASN A 58 -0.44 -18.59 -5.11
N PHE A 59 -0.38 -18.68 -3.76
CA PHE A 59 0.89 -18.72 -3.04
C PHE A 59 1.01 -19.87 -2.01
N SER A 60 0.03 -20.77 -1.94
CA SER A 60 0.15 -21.95 -1.09
C SER A 60 1.28 -22.86 -1.56
N ASN A 61 2.10 -23.29 -0.60
CA ASN A 61 3.09 -24.34 -0.81
C ASN A 61 2.44 -25.73 -0.88
N ALA A 62 3.24 -26.80 -0.96
CA ALA A 62 2.76 -28.18 -1.04
C ALA A 62 1.92 -28.63 0.19
N ASP A 63 2.12 -27.96 1.35
CA ASP A 63 1.39 -28.25 2.59
C ASP A 63 0.13 -27.38 2.74
N GLY A 64 -0.23 -26.61 1.71
CA GLY A 64 -1.37 -25.70 1.72
C GLY A 64 -1.14 -24.41 2.50
N LYS A 65 0.09 -24.12 2.92
CA LYS A 65 0.44 -22.93 3.71
C LYS A 65 1.03 -21.81 2.85
N VAL A 66 0.71 -20.58 3.20
CA VAL A 66 1.31 -19.37 2.63
C VAL A 66 2.33 -18.80 3.60
N ASN A 67 3.56 -18.52 3.13
CA ASN A 67 4.59 -17.87 3.91
C ASN A 67 4.84 -16.46 3.38
N ILE A 68 4.61 -15.44 4.21
CA ILE A 68 4.80 -14.03 3.91
C ILE A 68 6.05 -13.56 4.65
N GLU A 69 7.09 -13.15 3.90
CA GLU A 69 8.36 -12.69 4.48
C GLU A 69 8.17 -11.43 5.34
N PHE A 70 7.34 -10.51 4.86
CA PHE A 70 6.92 -9.37 5.66
C PHE A 70 5.60 -8.77 5.18
N VAL A 71 4.95 -8.07 6.09
CA VAL A 71 3.84 -7.16 5.80
C VAL A 71 4.26 -5.72 6.11
N LEU A 72 3.80 -4.76 5.34
CA LEU A 72 3.98 -3.33 5.54
C LEU A 72 2.62 -2.66 5.66
N GLY A 73 2.27 -2.14 6.84
CA GLY A 73 1.18 -1.18 7.01
C GLY A 73 1.68 0.21 6.67
N THR A 74 1.13 0.83 5.61
CA THR A 74 1.59 2.16 5.20
C THR A 74 1.17 3.23 6.18
N HIS A 75 -0.05 3.19 6.67
CA HIS A 75 -0.61 4.09 7.67
C HIS A 75 -1.92 3.50 8.26
N ALA A 76 -2.41 4.07 9.36
CA ALA A 76 -3.48 3.49 10.17
C ALA A 76 -4.89 3.87 9.69
N HIS A 77 -5.22 3.61 8.42
CA HIS A 77 -6.58 3.65 7.91
C HIS A 77 -7.08 2.24 7.60
N SER A 78 -8.38 2.00 7.73
CA SER A 78 -9.00 0.69 7.51
C SER A 78 -8.83 0.21 6.08
N ASP A 79 -8.97 1.09 5.09
CA ASP A 79 -8.76 0.78 3.67
C ASP A 79 -7.29 0.47 3.28
N HIS A 80 -6.40 0.42 4.27
CA HIS A 80 -5.00 0.02 4.15
C HIS A 80 -4.64 -1.14 5.06
N ILE A 81 -4.80 -0.99 6.38
CA ILE A 81 -4.35 -2.01 7.33
C ILE A 81 -5.49 -2.87 7.87
N GLY A 82 -6.75 -2.58 7.52
CA GLY A 82 -7.92 -3.25 8.09
C GLY A 82 -7.88 -4.77 7.96
N GLY A 83 -7.58 -5.30 6.79
CA GLY A 83 -7.53 -6.75 6.58
C GLY A 83 -6.28 -7.46 7.13
N PHE A 84 -5.32 -6.77 7.77
CA PHE A 84 -4.10 -7.45 8.23
C PHE A 84 -4.31 -8.35 9.43
N ASP A 85 -5.23 -8.05 10.32
CA ASP A 85 -5.53 -8.92 11.45
C ASP A 85 -6.08 -10.26 10.97
N THR A 86 -6.99 -10.26 9.99
CA THR A 86 -7.51 -11.47 9.33
C THR A 86 -6.40 -12.25 8.62
N VAL A 87 -5.50 -11.58 7.89
CA VAL A 87 -4.36 -12.25 7.23
C VAL A 87 -3.43 -12.89 8.25
N ILE A 88 -3.08 -12.18 9.32
CA ILE A 88 -2.12 -12.65 10.34
C ILE A 88 -2.71 -13.76 11.19
N ASN A 89 -4.01 -13.71 11.50
CA ASN A 89 -4.71 -14.73 12.31
C ASN A 89 -5.10 -15.97 11.51
N HIS A 90 -4.96 -15.95 10.17
CA HIS A 90 -5.40 -17.08 9.35
C HIS A 90 -4.51 -18.32 9.60
N PRO A 91 -5.08 -19.51 9.93
CA PRO A 91 -4.31 -20.69 10.33
C PRO A 91 -3.37 -21.25 9.25
N ASP A 92 -3.62 -20.92 7.98
CA ASP A 92 -2.82 -21.37 6.84
C ASP A 92 -1.87 -20.30 6.30
N ILE A 93 -1.77 -19.13 6.96
CA ILE A 93 -0.88 -18.05 6.59
C ILE A 93 0.10 -17.79 7.72
N HIS A 94 1.38 -17.72 7.38
CA HIS A 94 2.45 -17.39 8.31
C HIS A 94 3.14 -16.10 7.88
N VAL A 95 3.08 -15.09 8.73
CA VAL A 95 3.77 -13.81 8.55
C VAL A 95 5.01 -13.78 9.44
N LYS A 96 6.18 -13.52 8.86
CA LYS A 96 7.42 -13.50 9.61
C LYS A 96 7.68 -12.16 10.30
N THR A 97 7.55 -11.04 9.58
CA THR A 97 7.88 -9.70 10.07
C THR A 97 6.78 -8.71 9.70
N ALA A 98 6.44 -7.80 10.60
CA ALA A 98 5.52 -6.68 10.33
C ALA A 98 6.27 -5.35 10.48
N TYR A 99 6.24 -4.53 9.42
CA TYR A 99 6.66 -3.14 9.45
C TYR A 99 5.43 -2.27 9.66
N LEU A 100 5.30 -1.67 10.85
CA LEU A 100 4.16 -0.85 11.21
C LEU A 100 4.62 0.29 12.12
N LYS A 101 4.46 1.53 11.67
CA LYS A 101 4.81 2.69 12.50
C LYS A 101 3.82 2.84 13.67
N PRO A 102 4.27 3.36 14.83
CA PRO A 102 3.37 3.71 15.92
C PRO A 102 2.31 4.71 15.46
N TYR A 103 1.06 4.44 15.78
CA TYR A 103 -0.05 5.38 15.63
C TYR A 103 -0.18 6.26 16.88
N HIS A 104 -0.40 7.55 16.68
CA HIS A 104 -0.51 8.54 17.76
C HIS A 104 -1.76 9.39 17.58
N GLU A 105 -2.88 8.90 18.07
CA GLU A 105 -4.19 9.55 17.94
C GLU A 105 -4.18 11.04 18.34
N GLU A 106 -3.45 11.37 19.42
CA GLU A 106 -3.37 12.75 19.93
C GLU A 106 -2.74 13.74 18.92
N ASN A 107 -2.04 13.23 17.89
CA ASN A 107 -1.41 14.03 16.84
C ASN A 107 -2.24 14.10 15.53
N ILE A 108 -3.35 13.40 15.48
CA ILE A 108 -4.29 13.40 14.34
C ILE A 108 -5.34 14.49 14.52
N CYS A 109 -5.86 15.05 13.43
CA CYS A 109 -6.86 16.09 13.48
C CYS A 109 -8.19 15.57 14.10
N LEU A 110 -8.91 16.46 14.78
CA LEU A 110 -10.11 16.10 15.53
C LEU A 110 -11.21 15.51 14.63
N TYR A 111 -11.31 16.00 13.39
CA TYR A 111 -12.31 15.48 12.45
C TYR A 111 -12.10 13.98 12.18
N GLU A 112 -10.87 13.59 11.83
CA GLU A 112 -10.54 12.20 11.50
C GLU A 112 -10.68 11.29 12.73
N ARG A 113 -10.17 11.71 13.89
CA ARG A 113 -10.34 10.98 15.15
C ARG A 113 -11.79 10.64 15.51
N LYS A 114 -12.73 11.52 15.12
CA LYS A 114 -14.17 11.32 15.37
C LYS A 114 -14.87 10.52 14.27
N SER A 115 -14.34 10.59 13.05
CA SER A 115 -15.02 10.06 11.87
C SER A 115 -14.50 8.70 11.43
N TRP A 116 -13.22 8.38 11.74
CA TRP A 116 -12.57 7.14 11.29
C TRP A 116 -12.25 6.21 12.47
N ASP A 117 -11.95 4.98 12.19
CA ASP A 117 -11.68 3.89 13.11
C ASP A 117 -10.18 3.54 13.23
N ASN A 118 -9.32 4.51 13.00
CA ASN A 118 -7.87 4.33 12.98
C ASN A 118 -7.31 3.63 14.24
N VAL A 119 -7.86 3.94 15.43
CA VAL A 119 -7.45 3.32 16.69
C VAL A 119 -7.81 1.85 16.69
N GLU A 120 -9.00 1.54 16.25
CA GLU A 120 -9.58 0.21 16.22
C GLU A 120 -8.75 -0.71 15.31
N VAL A 121 -8.61 -0.36 14.03
CA VAL A 121 -7.86 -1.19 13.05
C VAL A 121 -6.37 -1.29 13.39
N TYR A 122 -5.77 -0.22 13.92
CA TYR A 122 -4.39 -0.28 14.39
C TYR A 122 -4.23 -1.24 15.56
N THR A 123 -5.18 -1.24 16.50
CA THR A 123 -5.18 -2.13 17.66
C THR A 123 -5.43 -3.59 17.26
N GLN A 124 -6.33 -3.85 16.32
CA GLN A 124 -6.59 -5.18 15.75
C GLN A 124 -5.32 -5.77 15.14
N MET A 125 -4.65 -5.02 14.26
CA MET A 125 -3.39 -5.45 13.66
C MET A 125 -2.29 -5.70 14.71
N LEU A 126 -2.12 -4.81 15.70
CA LEU A 126 -1.13 -5.01 16.79
C LEU A 126 -1.41 -6.26 17.62
N ASN A 127 -2.68 -6.53 17.93
CA ASN A 127 -3.07 -7.72 18.68
C ASN A 127 -2.76 -8.99 17.87
N ALA A 128 -3.12 -9.02 16.59
CA ALA A 128 -2.81 -10.12 15.69
C ALA A 128 -1.29 -10.39 15.60
N ILE A 129 -0.47 -9.34 15.45
CA ILE A 129 1.00 -9.41 15.46
C ILE A 129 1.50 -10.07 16.76
N LYS A 130 1.00 -9.61 17.91
CA LYS A 130 1.41 -10.09 19.22
C LYS A 130 0.98 -11.55 19.46
N GLU A 131 -0.26 -11.88 19.16
CA GLU A 131 -0.84 -13.22 19.40
C GLU A 131 -0.18 -14.28 18.52
N ASN A 132 0.21 -13.93 17.31
CA ASN A 132 0.91 -14.82 16.37
C ASN A 132 2.44 -14.73 16.44
N HIS A 133 2.99 -14.00 17.42
CA HIS A 133 4.45 -13.84 17.62
C HIS A 133 5.19 -13.33 16.37
N VAL A 134 4.56 -12.48 15.59
CA VAL A 134 5.17 -11.83 14.42
C VAL A 134 6.20 -10.80 14.89
N GLU A 135 7.37 -10.76 14.27
CA GLU A 135 8.39 -9.75 14.57
C GLU A 135 7.88 -8.35 14.16
N LEU A 136 7.75 -7.43 15.12
CA LEU A 136 7.30 -6.06 14.87
C LEU A 136 8.48 -5.10 14.77
N ILE A 137 8.54 -4.33 13.67
CA ILE A 137 9.52 -3.27 13.45
C ILE A 137 8.77 -1.94 13.28
N GLU A 138 8.97 -1.01 14.25
CA GLU A 138 8.23 0.25 14.32
C GLU A 138 8.99 1.47 13.80
N SER A 139 10.30 1.37 13.57
CA SER A 139 11.15 2.46 13.09
C SER A 139 12.13 1.93 12.05
N PHE A 140 11.90 2.26 10.80
CA PHE A 140 12.58 1.66 9.65
C PHE A 140 12.81 2.64 8.48
N ASP A 141 12.80 3.97 8.73
CA ASP A 141 13.05 4.98 7.68
C ASP A 141 14.45 4.84 7.10
N GLY A 142 14.52 4.70 5.79
CA GLY A 142 15.76 4.48 5.05
C GLY A 142 16.26 3.04 5.05
N GLN A 143 15.68 2.13 5.84
CA GLN A 143 16.03 0.72 5.84
C GLN A 143 15.73 0.10 4.48
N THR A 144 16.61 -0.81 4.05
CA THR A 144 16.45 -1.60 2.83
C THR A 144 16.34 -3.08 3.20
N THR A 145 15.40 -3.78 2.60
CA THR A 145 15.23 -5.23 2.71
C THR A 145 15.21 -5.89 1.34
N GLN A 146 15.47 -7.20 1.29
CA GLN A 146 15.47 -7.98 0.05
C GLN A 146 14.30 -8.96 0.03
N LEU A 147 13.63 -9.06 -1.12
CA LEU A 147 12.63 -10.08 -1.39
C LEU A 147 12.91 -10.72 -2.75
N GLY A 148 13.62 -11.85 -2.75
CA GLY A 148 14.15 -12.41 -4.00
C GLY A 148 15.03 -11.39 -4.72
N ASP A 149 14.66 -11.03 -5.96
CA ASP A 149 15.38 -10.02 -6.76
C ASP A 149 14.95 -8.58 -6.48
N PHE A 150 13.92 -8.36 -5.64
CA PHE A 150 13.51 -7.03 -5.21
C PHE A 150 14.41 -6.47 -4.12
N GLU A 151 14.91 -5.25 -4.32
CA GLU A 151 15.43 -4.37 -3.27
C GLU A 151 14.33 -3.38 -2.89
N ILE A 152 13.92 -3.38 -1.63
CA ILE A 152 12.82 -2.56 -1.14
C ILE A 152 13.35 -1.60 -0.08
N GLN A 153 13.30 -0.29 -0.34
CA GLN A 153 13.67 0.74 0.62
C GLN A 153 12.43 1.41 1.17
N PHE A 154 12.33 1.44 2.49
CA PHE A 154 11.25 2.14 3.17
C PHE A 154 11.62 3.61 3.39
N LEU A 155 10.72 4.50 3.03
CA LEU A 155 10.87 5.94 3.16
C LEU A 155 9.70 6.48 4.00
N ASN A 156 9.96 7.45 4.86
CA ASN A 156 8.99 7.94 5.85
C ASN A 156 8.58 6.84 6.87
N GLY A 157 9.48 5.88 7.11
CA GLY A 157 9.25 4.70 7.94
C GLY A 157 9.48 4.90 9.44
N THR A 158 9.70 6.11 9.91
CA THR A 158 9.79 6.45 11.34
C THR A 158 8.75 7.50 11.66
N TYR A 159 8.05 7.32 12.78
CA TYR A 159 7.09 8.31 13.22
C TYR A 159 7.78 9.67 13.42
N ARG A 160 7.15 10.72 12.92
CA ARG A 160 7.60 12.10 13.08
C ARG A 160 6.41 12.99 13.44
N LYS A 161 6.43 13.58 14.63
CA LYS A 161 5.41 14.55 15.02
C LYS A 161 5.38 15.73 14.04
N ARG A 162 4.22 16.03 13.51
CA ARG A 162 4.01 17.12 12.56
C ARG A 162 3.80 18.46 13.28
N LYS A 163 4.09 19.56 12.59
CA LYS A 163 3.83 20.91 13.12
C LYS A 163 2.34 21.16 13.37
N PHE A 164 1.50 20.63 12.48
CA PHE A 164 0.05 20.73 12.56
C PHE A 164 -0.55 19.33 12.67
N LYS A 165 -1.74 19.22 13.25
CA LYS A 165 -2.51 17.98 13.29
C LYS A 165 -3.21 17.81 11.95
N TYR A 166 -2.65 16.99 11.10
CA TYR A 166 -3.24 16.55 9.83
C TYR A 166 -4.00 15.24 10.03
N GLY A 167 -4.58 14.68 8.97
CA GLY A 167 -5.03 13.28 8.92
C GLY A 167 -3.84 12.31 8.82
N GLU A 168 -4.12 11.03 9.02
CA GLU A 168 -3.10 9.97 9.08
C GLU A 168 -2.34 9.79 7.75
N ASN A 169 -2.93 10.15 6.61
CA ASN A 169 -2.30 10.08 5.29
C ASN A 169 -0.91 10.75 5.22
N VAL A 170 -0.65 11.83 5.99
CA VAL A 170 0.69 12.46 5.99
C VAL A 170 1.76 11.56 6.63
N HIS A 171 1.34 10.51 7.31
CA HIS A 171 2.21 9.54 7.95
C HIS A 171 2.49 8.32 7.06
N SER A 172 1.92 8.22 5.85
CA SER A 172 2.12 7.08 4.97
C SER A 172 3.60 6.76 4.74
N VAL A 173 3.94 5.49 4.88
CA VAL A 173 5.21 4.93 4.45
C VAL A 173 5.20 4.81 2.93
N VAL A 174 6.33 5.11 2.30
CA VAL A 174 6.53 4.90 0.87
C VAL A 174 7.54 3.78 0.68
N ALA A 175 7.15 2.74 -0.05
CA ALA A 175 8.08 1.70 -0.47
C ALA A 175 8.64 2.03 -1.85
N LEU A 176 9.96 2.25 -1.92
CA LEU A 176 10.72 2.32 -3.16
C LEU A 176 11.22 0.91 -3.49
N VAL A 177 10.61 0.30 -4.51
CA VAL A 177 10.89 -1.07 -4.93
C VAL A 177 11.73 -1.04 -6.19
N LYS A 178 12.89 -1.70 -6.16
CA LYS A 178 13.80 -1.83 -7.31
C LYS A 178 13.94 -3.28 -7.71
N ILE A 179 13.99 -3.54 -9.01
CA ILE A 179 14.27 -4.86 -9.56
C ILE A 179 14.99 -4.73 -10.91
N GLY A 180 16.18 -5.26 -11.00
CA GLY A 180 17.04 -5.03 -12.17
C GLY A 180 17.22 -3.54 -12.45
N LYS A 181 16.81 -3.07 -13.62
CA LYS A 181 16.88 -1.65 -14.02
C LYS A 181 15.63 -0.84 -13.66
N TYR A 182 14.58 -1.48 -13.15
CA TYR A 182 13.27 -0.86 -12.93
C TYR A 182 13.10 -0.33 -11.51
N LYS A 183 12.35 0.75 -11.39
CA LYS A 183 11.96 1.36 -10.11
C LYS A 183 10.45 1.55 -10.04
N SER A 184 9.87 1.11 -8.94
CA SER A 184 8.46 1.29 -8.62
C SER A 184 8.31 2.04 -7.29
N VAL A 185 7.28 2.85 -7.17
CA VAL A 185 6.92 3.55 -5.93
C VAL A 185 5.52 3.12 -5.53
N LEU A 186 5.41 2.58 -4.32
CA LEU A 186 4.15 2.32 -3.63
C LEU A 186 3.99 3.41 -2.57
N ALA A 187 3.08 4.35 -2.83
CA ALA A 187 3.06 5.62 -2.10
C ALA A 187 2.13 5.62 -0.87
N GLY A 188 1.37 4.51 -0.61
CA GLY A 188 0.25 4.59 0.31
C GLY A 188 -0.65 5.77 -0.06
N ASP A 189 -1.02 6.56 0.93
CA ASP A 189 -1.81 7.78 0.75
C ASP A 189 -1.02 9.06 1.00
N LEU A 190 0.30 8.98 0.80
CA LEU A 190 1.20 10.10 1.05
C LEU A 190 0.63 11.41 0.54
N ASN A 191 0.57 12.39 1.46
CA ASN A 191 -0.06 13.67 1.22
C ASN A 191 1.00 14.77 1.01
N TYR A 192 0.68 15.78 0.18
CA TYR A 192 1.59 16.90 -0.08
C TYR A 192 1.57 17.98 1.02
N LYS A 193 0.60 17.96 1.94
CA LYS A 193 0.35 19.06 2.90
C LYS A 193 1.54 19.38 3.82
N ASP A 194 2.37 18.39 4.16
CA ASP A 194 3.54 18.59 5.01
C ASP A 194 4.87 18.55 4.24
N GLY A 195 4.80 18.60 2.91
CA GLY A 195 5.97 18.70 2.02
C GLY A 195 6.72 17.41 1.78
N ASP A 196 6.22 16.25 2.25
CA ASP A 196 6.89 14.97 2.07
C ASP A 196 6.96 14.52 0.62
N GLU A 197 5.91 14.72 -0.18
CA GLU A 197 5.99 14.45 -1.63
C GLU A 197 7.14 15.22 -2.29
N LYS A 198 7.36 16.50 -1.89
CA LYS A 198 8.45 17.31 -2.42
C LYS A 198 9.82 16.78 -1.99
N ARG A 199 9.94 16.41 -0.72
CA ARG A 199 11.19 15.88 -0.14
C ARG A 199 11.55 14.53 -0.76
N LEU A 200 10.59 13.61 -0.79
CA LEU A 200 10.78 12.25 -1.29
C LEU A 200 10.93 12.23 -2.82
N GLY A 201 10.15 13.01 -3.55
CA GLY A 201 10.26 13.10 -5.00
C GLY A 201 11.65 13.50 -5.48
N LYS A 202 12.31 14.46 -4.78
CA LYS A 202 13.71 14.81 -5.05
C LYS A 202 14.69 13.64 -4.80
N LYS A 203 14.44 12.86 -3.75
CA LYS A 203 15.29 11.74 -3.36
C LYS A 203 15.14 10.55 -4.32
N ILE A 204 13.91 10.23 -4.71
CA ILE A 204 13.58 9.06 -5.53
C ILE A 204 13.95 9.27 -7.00
N GLY A 205 13.61 10.43 -7.58
CA GLY A 205 13.77 10.71 -9.00
C GLY A 205 12.83 9.87 -9.88
N LYS A 206 13.17 9.70 -11.16
CA LYS A 206 12.32 8.97 -12.12
C LYS A 206 12.05 7.52 -11.73
N VAL A 207 10.83 7.07 -12.04
CA VAL A 207 10.38 5.70 -11.80
C VAL A 207 9.64 5.14 -13.02
N ASP A 208 9.53 3.84 -13.12
CA ASP A 208 8.80 3.16 -14.19
C ASP A 208 7.33 3.00 -13.82
N LEU A 209 7.05 2.71 -12.54
CA LEU A 209 5.71 2.47 -12.04
C LEU A 209 5.45 3.29 -10.76
N LEU A 210 4.28 3.87 -10.67
CA LEU A 210 3.75 4.55 -9.48
C LEU A 210 2.41 3.94 -9.09
N LYS A 211 2.28 3.41 -7.85
CA LYS A 211 0.96 3.35 -7.22
C LYS A 211 0.59 4.77 -6.83
N VAL A 212 -0.45 5.27 -7.43
CA VAL A 212 -0.91 6.66 -7.23
C VAL A 212 -1.38 6.84 -5.79
N GLY A 213 -0.88 7.87 -5.12
CA GLY A 213 -1.23 8.12 -3.72
C GLY A 213 -2.72 8.41 -3.52
N HIS A 214 -3.24 8.01 -2.37
CA HIS A 214 -4.61 8.30 -1.92
C HIS A 214 -5.66 7.90 -2.96
N HIS A 215 -5.51 6.71 -3.56
CA HIS A 215 -6.43 6.12 -4.56
C HIS A 215 -6.79 7.08 -5.72
N GLY A 216 -5.94 8.07 -5.96
CA GLY A 216 -6.20 9.15 -6.92
C GLY A 216 -7.11 10.28 -6.40
N TYR A 217 -7.41 10.32 -5.11
CA TYR A 217 -8.19 11.40 -4.49
C TYR A 217 -7.36 12.67 -4.25
N VAL A 218 -8.05 13.73 -3.83
CA VAL A 218 -7.45 15.02 -3.47
C VAL A 218 -6.52 14.90 -2.26
N GLY A 219 -5.46 15.72 -2.22
CA GLY A 219 -4.52 15.78 -1.09
C GLY A 219 -3.18 15.11 -1.38
N SER A 220 -3.08 14.30 -2.43
CA SER A 220 -1.86 13.66 -2.89
C SER A 220 -1.56 13.94 -4.37
N SER A 221 -0.47 13.39 -4.87
CA SER A 221 -0.07 13.46 -6.28
C SER A 221 0.09 14.89 -6.80
N SER A 222 0.84 15.73 -6.03
CA SER A 222 1.15 17.11 -6.43
C SER A 222 1.89 17.16 -7.77
N ALA A 223 1.80 18.31 -8.46
CA ALA A 223 2.53 18.52 -9.71
C ALA A 223 4.05 18.34 -9.53
N PHE A 224 4.59 18.69 -8.35
CA PHE A 224 6.00 18.47 -8.05
C PHE A 224 6.34 16.98 -7.97
N TRP A 225 5.48 16.19 -7.28
CA TRP A 225 5.63 14.74 -7.16
C TRP A 225 5.64 14.07 -8.53
N ILE A 226 4.62 14.33 -9.34
CA ILE A 226 4.50 13.75 -10.67
C ILE A 226 5.66 14.18 -11.58
N LYS A 227 6.09 15.45 -11.54
CA LYS A 227 7.28 15.94 -12.30
C LYS A 227 8.58 15.26 -11.84
N SER A 228 8.72 14.96 -10.57
CA SER A 228 9.92 14.32 -10.05
C SER A 228 9.99 12.85 -10.43
N LEU A 229 8.85 12.15 -10.33
CA LEU A 229 8.78 10.71 -10.58
C LEU A 229 8.63 10.35 -12.05
N MET A 230 7.93 11.16 -12.85
CA MET A 230 7.69 10.91 -14.28
C MET A 230 7.35 9.43 -14.58
N PRO A 231 6.38 8.82 -13.92
CA PRO A 231 6.09 7.39 -14.08
C PRO A 231 5.60 7.06 -15.50
N THR A 232 6.03 5.93 -16.03
CA THR A 232 5.50 5.36 -17.28
C THR A 232 4.12 4.76 -17.06
N TYR A 233 3.97 4.02 -15.95
CA TYR A 233 2.71 3.40 -15.53
C TYR A 233 2.24 4.02 -14.21
N ALA A 234 0.97 4.40 -14.17
CA ALA A 234 0.29 4.90 -12.97
C ALA A 234 -0.85 3.94 -12.61
N ILE A 235 -0.65 3.15 -11.57
CA ILE A 235 -1.67 2.21 -11.07
C ILE A 235 -2.50 2.92 -10.01
N VAL A 236 -3.81 2.85 -10.16
CA VAL A 236 -4.76 3.46 -9.23
C VAL A 236 -5.61 2.35 -8.60
N CYS A 237 -5.48 2.15 -7.31
CA CYS A 237 -6.32 1.22 -6.56
C CYS A 237 -7.70 1.87 -6.32
N ASN A 238 -8.50 1.91 -7.36
CA ASN A 238 -9.83 2.54 -7.42
C ASN A 238 -10.44 2.30 -8.81
N TRP A 239 -11.58 2.95 -9.08
CA TRP A 239 -12.16 3.11 -10.43
C TRP A 239 -11.58 4.35 -11.13
N ALA A 240 -11.33 4.27 -12.42
CA ALA A 240 -10.82 5.41 -13.20
C ALA A 240 -11.73 6.65 -13.14
N LYS A 241 -13.06 6.43 -13.03
CA LYS A 241 -14.04 7.50 -12.86
C LYS A 241 -13.97 8.25 -11.53
N ALA A 242 -13.35 7.63 -10.50
CA ALA A 242 -13.20 8.21 -9.17
C ALA A 242 -11.90 9.01 -9.01
N ILE A 243 -10.99 8.93 -9.97
CA ILE A 243 -9.76 9.71 -9.96
C ILE A 243 -10.10 11.21 -10.00
N TYR A 244 -9.58 11.96 -9.03
CA TYR A 244 -9.80 13.41 -8.98
C TYR A 244 -9.28 14.09 -10.25
N PRO A 245 -10.05 14.98 -10.89
CA PRO A 245 -9.70 15.52 -12.21
C PRO A 245 -8.32 16.16 -12.29
N ASP A 246 -7.87 16.87 -11.24
CA ASP A 246 -6.54 17.47 -11.20
C ASP A 246 -5.42 16.42 -11.11
N VAL A 247 -5.62 15.31 -10.41
CA VAL A 247 -4.67 14.18 -10.36
C VAL A 247 -4.57 13.53 -11.74
N LYS A 248 -5.72 13.22 -12.35
CA LYS A 248 -5.80 12.66 -13.70
C LYS A 248 -5.10 13.55 -14.71
N PHE A 249 -5.40 14.85 -14.71
CA PHE A 249 -4.75 15.84 -15.59
C PHE A 249 -3.23 15.81 -15.46
N LYS A 250 -2.70 15.77 -14.23
CA LYS A 250 -1.24 15.73 -14.00
C LYS A 250 -0.60 14.46 -14.54
N LEU A 251 -1.23 13.31 -14.35
CA LEU A 251 -0.75 12.03 -14.87
C LEU A 251 -0.76 11.99 -16.40
N GLU A 252 -1.82 12.52 -17.03
CA GLU A 252 -1.96 12.53 -18.50
C GLU A 252 -1.06 13.56 -19.18
N HIS A 253 -0.89 14.76 -18.61
CA HIS A 253 -0.25 15.88 -19.30
C HIS A 253 1.16 16.19 -18.80
N ILE A 254 1.51 15.90 -17.53
CA ILE A 254 2.86 16.12 -17.02
C ILE A 254 3.74 14.91 -17.28
N SER A 255 3.35 13.72 -16.76
CA SER A 255 4.14 12.50 -16.93
C SER A 255 3.79 11.70 -18.19
N LYS A 256 2.62 11.91 -18.75
CA LYS A 256 2.07 11.13 -19.88
C LYS A 256 2.00 9.64 -19.54
N SER A 257 1.62 9.34 -18.29
CA SER A 257 1.55 7.99 -17.79
C SER A 257 0.41 7.20 -18.41
N LYS A 258 0.62 5.93 -18.62
CA LYS A 258 -0.48 4.98 -18.86
C LYS A 258 -1.17 4.72 -17.52
N ILE A 259 -2.37 5.28 -17.35
CA ILE A 259 -3.18 5.12 -16.14
C ILE A 259 -3.98 3.82 -16.25
N ILE A 260 -3.93 2.98 -15.19
CA ILE A 260 -4.68 1.72 -15.11
C ILE A 260 -5.30 1.64 -13.72
N ALA A 261 -6.62 1.49 -13.68
CA ALA A 261 -7.40 1.42 -12.43
C ALA A 261 -7.76 -0.04 -12.10
N THR A 262 -7.42 -0.50 -10.91
CA THR A 262 -7.56 -1.91 -10.51
C THR A 262 -9.00 -2.40 -10.56
N ALA A 263 -9.95 -1.55 -10.15
CA ALA A 263 -11.36 -1.92 -10.10
C ALA A 263 -12.03 -2.02 -11.49
N ASP A 264 -11.49 -1.32 -12.49
CA ASP A 264 -12.03 -1.38 -13.85
C ASP A 264 -11.55 -2.64 -14.62
N VAL A 265 -10.41 -3.21 -14.19
CA VAL A 265 -9.78 -4.35 -14.89
C VAL A 265 -9.66 -5.60 -14.01
N ASN A 266 -10.37 -5.62 -12.89
CA ASN A 266 -10.40 -6.73 -11.93
C ASN A 266 -9.01 -7.18 -11.46
N GLY A 267 -8.20 -6.21 -11.03
CA GLY A 267 -6.85 -6.40 -10.52
C GLY A 267 -5.78 -6.45 -11.62
N ILE A 268 -4.54 -6.23 -11.21
CA ILE A 268 -3.38 -6.03 -12.09
C ILE A 268 -2.19 -6.82 -11.57
N ILE A 269 -1.46 -7.50 -12.46
CA ILE A 269 -0.09 -7.94 -12.21
C ILE A 269 0.84 -7.16 -13.12
N THR A 270 1.86 -6.54 -12.53
CA THR A 270 2.99 -5.97 -13.25
C THR A 270 4.16 -6.95 -13.19
N GLU A 271 4.54 -7.54 -14.32
CA GLU A 271 5.67 -8.47 -14.44
C GLU A 271 6.91 -7.75 -14.92
N PHE A 272 8.03 -7.98 -14.24
CA PHE A 272 9.33 -7.42 -14.58
C PHE A 272 10.24 -8.49 -15.19
N SER A 273 10.83 -8.19 -16.33
CA SER A 273 11.79 -9.06 -17.01
C SER A 273 12.94 -8.24 -17.59
N GLU A 274 13.98 -8.89 -18.07
CA GLU A 274 15.06 -8.20 -18.78
C GLU A 274 14.56 -7.43 -20.02
N ASN A 275 13.49 -7.93 -20.65
CA ASN A 275 12.92 -7.40 -21.89
C ASN A 275 11.94 -6.25 -21.70
N GLY A 276 11.41 -6.06 -20.48
CA GLY A 276 10.42 -4.99 -20.25
C GLY A 276 9.52 -5.24 -19.04
N ILE A 277 8.55 -4.35 -18.93
CA ILE A 277 7.44 -4.43 -17.98
C ILE A 277 6.19 -4.86 -18.76
N GLU A 278 5.57 -5.95 -18.32
CA GLU A 278 4.30 -6.44 -18.85
C GLU A 278 3.19 -6.22 -17.82
N ILE A 279 2.02 -5.76 -18.28
CA ILE A 279 0.84 -5.57 -17.45
C ILE A 279 -0.21 -6.60 -17.81
N LYS A 280 -0.59 -7.42 -16.83
CA LYS A 280 -1.68 -8.39 -16.92
C LYS A 280 -2.86 -7.91 -16.08
N THR A 281 -4.06 -8.16 -16.54
CA THR A 281 -5.31 -7.74 -15.91
C THR A 281 -6.23 -8.94 -15.68
N ASN A 282 -7.32 -8.72 -14.91
CA ASN A 282 -8.33 -9.75 -14.61
C ASN A 282 -7.73 -10.92 -13.83
N ILE A 283 -7.14 -10.62 -12.69
CA ILE A 283 -6.38 -11.57 -11.85
C ILE A 283 -7.17 -12.12 -10.66
N MET A 284 -8.32 -11.49 -10.34
CA MET A 284 -9.16 -11.85 -9.19
C MET A 284 -10.37 -12.69 -9.61
#